data_6ec0619437a0deaafa3992856ac84545
#
_entry.id   6ec0619437a0deaafa3992856ac84545
#
_cell.length_a   1.000
_cell.length_b   1.000
_cell.length_c   1.000
_cell.angle_alpha   90.00
_cell.angle_beta   90.00
_cell.angle_gamma   90.00
#
_symmetry.space_group_name_H-M   'P 1'
#
loop_
_entity.id
_entity.type
_entity.pdbx_description
1 polymer ?
#
loop_
_entity_poly.entity_id
_entity_poly.type
_entity_poly.pdbx_seq_one_letter_code
_entity_poly.pdbx_strand_id
1 'polypeptide(L)'
;MSEKSKVLPHEHGSCKSSIIECMPDTETVKTVADALKQLGDPSRLRIFWLLCHCEECVINIASITDMSSPAVSHHLRLLKSAGLIISHRNGKEMYYRAADTEIVNKLHHTIEDIARISCPPD
;
A
#
# COMPACT_ATOMS: atom_id res chain seq x y z
N MET A 1 -13.66 24.19 0.97
CA MET A 1 -13.53 24.32 0.16
C MET A 1 -13.03 25.33 -0.53
N SER A 2 -12.17 25.48 -1.04
CA SER A 2 -11.70 26.46 -1.64
C SER A 2 -11.99 26.55 -2.89
N GLU A 3 -12.59 27.12 -3.29
CA GLU A 3 -12.97 27.16 -4.43
C GLU A 3 -12.45 28.14 -5.28
N LYS A 4 -11.41 28.64 -5.13
CA LYS A 4 -10.94 29.58 -6.00
C LYS A 4 -10.27 29.03 -7.13
N SER A 5 -10.54 29.38 -8.33
CA SER A 5 -9.81 29.01 -9.51
C SER A 5 -8.45 29.65 -9.46
N LYS A 6 -7.44 28.94 -9.76
CA LYS A 6 -6.10 29.43 -9.76
C LYS A 6 -5.77 30.05 -11.09
N VAL A 7 -5.20 31.24 -11.07
CA VAL A 7 -4.73 31.88 -12.29
C VAL A 7 -3.29 31.48 -12.51
N LEU A 8 -3.01 30.84 -13.63
CA LEU A 8 -1.67 30.33 -13.91
C LEU A 8 -0.80 31.40 -14.59
N PRO A 9 0.50 31.43 -14.29
CA PRO A 9 1.39 32.41 -14.90
C PRO A 9 1.48 32.30 -16.42
N HIS A 10 1.29 31.07 -16.95
CA HIS A 10 1.33 30.88 -18.38
C HIS A 10 0.03 30.24 -18.81
N GLU A 11 -0.45 30.59 -20.02
CA GLU A 11 -1.69 30.07 -20.49
C GLU A 11 -1.43 29.15 -21.62
N HIS A 12 -1.45 27.87 -21.46
CA HIS A 12 -1.23 26.90 -22.51
C HIS A 12 -2.52 26.20 -22.94
N GLY A 13 -3.59 26.41 -22.22
CA GLY A 13 -4.87 25.81 -22.58
C GLY A 13 -5.00 24.33 -22.35
N SER A 14 -4.02 23.71 -21.71
CA SER A 14 -4.07 22.27 -21.55
C SER A 14 -4.65 21.80 -20.22
N CYS A 15 -4.72 22.66 -19.21
CA CYS A 15 -5.22 22.23 -17.92
C CYS A 15 -6.47 23.02 -17.55
N LYS A 16 -7.60 22.36 -17.50
CA LYS A 16 -8.84 23.05 -17.23
C LYS A 16 -8.99 23.36 -15.75
N SER A 17 -9.69 24.43 -15.44
CA SER A 17 -9.93 24.83 -14.06
C SER A 17 -10.59 23.75 -13.26
N SER A 18 -11.50 22.99 -13.87
CA SER A 18 -12.20 21.94 -13.15
C SER A 18 -11.25 20.85 -12.65
N ILE A 19 -10.19 20.58 -13.41
CA ILE A 19 -9.20 19.59 -12.98
C ILE A 19 -8.38 20.13 -11.83
N ILE A 20 -7.99 21.41 -11.90
CA ILE A 20 -7.21 22.02 -10.84
C ILE A 20 -8.01 22.05 -9.53
N GLU A 21 -9.31 22.34 -9.64
CA GLU A 21 -10.16 22.41 -8.47
C GLU A 21 -10.45 21.06 -7.84
N CYS A 22 -10.33 19.97 -8.63
CA CYS A 22 -10.56 18.63 -8.14
C CYS A 22 -9.30 17.98 -7.58
N MET A 23 -8.20 18.71 -7.56
CA MET A 23 -6.96 18.14 -7.03
C MET A 23 -7.18 17.74 -5.56
N PRO A 24 -6.73 16.55 -5.15
CA PRO A 24 -6.93 16.11 -3.78
C PRO A 24 -6.20 17.02 -2.79
N ASP A 25 -6.72 17.10 -1.57
CA ASP A 25 -6.09 17.94 -0.57
C ASP A 25 -4.79 17.31 -0.08
N THR A 26 -4.03 18.09 0.68
CA THR A 26 -2.70 17.67 1.14
C THR A 26 -2.74 16.40 1.98
N GLU A 27 -3.74 16.27 2.84
CA GLU A 27 -3.83 15.10 3.71
C GLU A 27 -4.11 13.84 2.89
N THR A 28 -5.00 13.91 1.93
CA THR A 28 -5.32 12.77 1.07
C THR A 28 -4.10 12.37 0.25
N VAL A 29 -3.42 13.36 -0.33
CA VAL A 29 -2.21 13.08 -1.12
C VAL A 29 -1.15 12.40 -0.25
N LYS A 30 -0.98 12.88 0.99
CA LYS A 30 0.01 12.30 1.89
C LYS A 30 -0.31 10.86 2.22
N THR A 31 -1.58 10.56 2.49
CA THR A 31 -2.00 9.19 2.81
C THR A 31 -1.70 8.24 1.65
N VAL A 32 -2.06 8.65 0.43
CA VAL A 32 -1.81 7.83 -0.75
C VAL A 32 -0.31 7.68 -0.99
N ALA A 33 0.44 8.77 -0.87
CA ALA A 33 1.88 8.75 -1.11
C ALA A 33 2.59 7.84 -0.10
N ASP A 34 2.17 7.87 1.18
CA ASP A 34 2.78 7.00 2.20
C ASP A 34 2.57 5.53 1.86
N ALA A 35 1.36 5.17 1.43
CA ALA A 35 1.07 3.79 1.04
C ALA A 35 1.93 3.36 -0.14
N LEU A 36 1.99 4.19 -1.19
CA LEU A 36 2.77 3.87 -2.37
C LEU A 36 4.26 3.82 -2.07
N LYS A 37 4.72 4.69 -1.18
CA LYS A 37 6.13 4.69 -0.80
C LYS A 37 6.52 3.36 -0.16
N GLN A 38 5.68 2.83 0.72
CA GLN A 38 6.00 1.56 1.35
C GLN A 38 6.01 0.42 0.34
N LEU A 39 5.14 0.46 -0.65
CA LEU A 39 5.09 -0.57 -1.67
C LEU A 39 6.11 -0.35 -2.79
N GLY A 40 6.91 0.72 -2.71
CA GLY A 40 7.96 0.96 -3.69
C GLY A 40 9.21 0.12 -3.47
N ASP A 41 9.31 -0.60 -2.35
CA ASP A 41 10.42 -1.49 -2.09
C ASP A 41 10.06 -2.91 -2.53
N PRO A 42 10.87 -3.58 -3.37
CA PRO A 42 10.49 -4.90 -3.90
C PRO A 42 10.22 -5.95 -2.83
N SER A 43 11.03 -5.99 -1.79
CA SER A 43 10.85 -6.97 -0.73
C SER A 43 9.55 -6.72 0.04
N ARG A 44 9.27 -5.46 0.32
CA ARG A 44 8.07 -5.08 1.03
C ARG A 44 6.84 -5.37 0.18
N LEU A 45 6.91 -5.12 -1.12
CA LEU A 45 5.82 -5.42 -2.03
C LEU A 45 5.51 -6.91 -2.05
N ARG A 46 6.54 -7.75 -2.07
CA ARG A 46 6.35 -9.21 -2.03
C ARG A 46 5.65 -9.64 -0.75
N ILE A 47 6.07 -9.10 0.39
CA ILE A 47 5.45 -9.43 1.67
C ILE A 47 3.99 -8.97 1.68
N PHE A 48 3.72 -7.77 1.20
CA PHE A 48 2.36 -7.25 1.15
C PHE A 48 1.47 -8.16 0.29
N TRP A 49 1.93 -8.52 -0.90
CA TRP A 49 1.15 -9.39 -1.78
C TRP A 49 0.86 -10.73 -1.12
N LEU A 50 1.86 -11.31 -0.46
CA LEU A 50 1.68 -12.57 0.26
C LEU A 50 0.59 -12.41 1.32
N LEU A 51 0.64 -11.35 2.09
CA LEU A 51 -0.31 -11.13 3.18
C LEU A 51 -1.70 -10.73 2.69
N CYS A 52 -1.85 -10.38 1.43
CA CYS A 52 -3.17 -10.22 0.83
C CYS A 52 -3.85 -11.57 0.64
N HIS A 53 -3.09 -12.66 0.65
CA HIS A 53 -3.63 -13.99 0.38
C HIS A 53 -3.62 -14.92 1.58
N CYS A 54 -2.80 -14.64 2.60
CA CYS A 54 -2.75 -15.52 3.75
C CYS A 54 -2.29 -14.77 5.00
N GLU A 55 -2.49 -15.39 6.15
CA GLU A 55 -2.06 -14.82 7.40
C GLU A 55 -0.85 -15.62 7.85
N GLU A 56 0.23 -14.96 8.23
CA GLU A 56 1.45 -15.66 8.56
C GLU A 56 2.27 -15.00 9.67
N CYS A 57 3.10 -15.80 10.34
CA CYS A 57 4.02 -15.30 11.36
C CYS A 57 5.36 -14.92 10.71
N VAL A 58 6.20 -14.21 11.46
CA VAL A 58 7.48 -13.71 10.93
C VAL A 58 8.36 -14.82 10.39
N ILE A 59 8.45 -15.93 11.14
CA ILE A 59 9.34 -17.03 10.75
C ILE A 59 8.91 -17.62 9.42
N ASN A 60 7.60 -17.80 9.23
CA ASN A 60 7.10 -18.34 7.96
C ASN A 60 7.26 -17.35 6.82
N ILE A 61 6.99 -16.07 7.07
CA ILE A 61 7.20 -15.07 6.04
C ILE A 61 8.67 -15.05 5.60
N ALA A 62 9.58 -15.11 6.57
CA ALA A 62 11.01 -15.12 6.28
C ALA A 62 11.38 -16.32 5.41
N SER A 63 10.84 -17.48 5.75
CA SER A 63 11.11 -18.68 4.97
C SER A 63 10.56 -18.61 3.56
N ILE A 64 9.31 -18.14 3.43
CA ILE A 64 8.66 -18.04 2.11
C ILE A 64 9.38 -17.05 1.21
N THR A 65 9.88 -15.95 1.77
CA THR A 65 10.46 -14.88 0.99
C THR A 65 11.98 -14.95 0.90
N ASP A 66 12.59 -15.93 1.55
CA ASP A 66 14.05 -16.08 1.60
C ASP A 66 14.72 -14.84 2.18
N MET A 67 14.15 -14.29 3.21
CA MET A 67 14.71 -13.13 3.90
C MET A 67 14.99 -13.48 5.35
N SER A 68 15.83 -12.69 6.01
CA SER A 68 16.08 -12.89 7.43
C SER A 68 14.89 -12.39 8.24
N SER A 69 14.69 -12.97 9.42
CA SER A 69 13.61 -12.52 10.31
C SER A 69 13.73 -11.05 10.69
N PRO A 70 14.92 -10.52 10.99
CA PRO A 70 15.02 -9.08 11.27
C PRO A 70 14.61 -8.21 10.08
N ALA A 71 14.96 -8.62 8.84
CA ALA A 71 14.55 -7.87 7.66
C ALA A 71 13.03 -7.89 7.49
N VAL A 72 12.41 -9.07 7.67
CA VAL A 72 10.97 -9.20 7.60
C VAL A 72 10.31 -8.33 8.66
N SER A 73 10.80 -8.37 9.89
CA SER A 73 10.25 -7.57 10.98
C SER A 73 10.31 -6.07 10.66
N HIS A 74 11.39 -5.63 10.04
CA HIS A 74 11.52 -4.24 9.63
C HIS A 74 10.46 -3.87 8.59
N HIS A 75 10.28 -4.71 7.58
CA HIS A 75 9.28 -4.45 6.54
C HIS A 75 7.86 -4.49 7.11
N LEU A 76 7.58 -5.42 8.01
CA LEU A 76 6.26 -5.52 8.63
C LEU A 76 5.93 -4.27 9.44
N ARG A 77 6.94 -3.72 10.15
CA ARG A 77 6.72 -2.52 10.93
C ARG A 77 6.32 -1.35 10.03
N LEU A 78 7.00 -1.19 8.90
CA LEU A 78 6.70 -0.10 7.97
C LEU A 78 5.33 -0.28 7.32
N LEU A 79 4.99 -1.50 6.92
CA LEU A 79 3.68 -1.78 6.34
C LEU A 79 2.56 -1.52 7.34
N LYS A 80 2.78 -1.92 8.59
CA LYS A 80 1.77 -1.72 9.63
C LYS A 80 1.59 -0.25 9.94
N SER A 81 2.70 0.50 10.01
CA SER A 81 2.63 1.94 10.25
C SER A 81 1.85 2.67 9.17
N ALA A 82 1.91 2.20 7.95
CA ALA A 82 1.17 2.80 6.84
C ALA A 82 -0.27 2.32 6.75
N GLY A 83 -0.71 1.45 7.67
CA GLY A 83 -2.07 0.96 7.66
C GLY A 83 -2.35 -0.10 6.62
N LEU A 84 -1.30 -0.69 6.03
CA LEU A 84 -1.48 -1.66 4.96
C LEU A 84 -1.68 -3.08 5.46
N ILE A 85 -1.20 -3.38 6.65
CA ILE A 85 -1.37 -4.70 7.27
C ILE A 85 -1.79 -4.52 8.71
N ILE A 86 -2.36 -5.59 9.26
CA ILE A 86 -2.70 -5.65 10.68
C ILE A 86 -2.08 -6.91 11.27
N SER A 87 -2.01 -6.94 12.59
CA SER A 87 -1.44 -8.08 13.27
C SER A 87 -2.30 -8.50 14.44
N HIS A 88 -2.21 -9.75 14.82
CA HIS A 88 -2.85 -10.23 16.05
C HIS A 88 -2.02 -11.35 16.62
N ARG A 89 -2.12 -11.50 17.94
CA ARG A 89 -1.35 -12.53 18.62
C ARG A 89 -2.19 -13.79 18.72
N ASN A 90 -1.55 -14.92 18.47
CA ASN A 90 -2.19 -16.21 18.65
C ASN A 90 -1.16 -17.09 19.36
N GLY A 91 -1.34 -17.30 20.64
CA GLY A 91 -0.36 -18.02 21.44
C GLY A 91 0.90 -17.21 21.61
N LYS A 92 2.03 -17.79 21.25
CA LYS A 92 3.30 -17.11 21.34
C LYS A 92 3.67 -16.39 20.06
N GLU A 93 2.88 -16.58 19.00
CA GLU A 93 3.20 -16.02 17.71
C GLU A 93 2.38 -14.79 17.40
N MET A 94 2.99 -13.86 16.69
CA MET A 94 2.26 -12.74 16.16
C MET A 94 2.02 -13.02 14.68
N TYR A 95 0.77 -12.93 14.27
CA TYR A 95 0.37 -13.19 12.89
C TYR A 95 0.03 -11.89 12.19
N TYR A 96 0.33 -11.81 10.91
CA TYR A 96 0.14 -10.62 10.10
C TYR A 96 -0.70 -10.95 8.87
N ARG A 97 -1.54 -10.01 8.46
CA ARG A 97 -2.30 -10.14 7.22
C ARG A 97 -2.61 -8.74 6.69
N ALA A 98 -2.99 -8.66 5.42
CA ALA A 98 -3.37 -7.39 4.84
C ALA A 98 -4.58 -6.82 5.56
N ALA A 99 -4.64 -5.50 5.70
CA ALA A 99 -5.79 -4.84 6.30
C ALA A 99 -6.97 -4.94 5.34
N ASP A 100 -8.18 -5.08 5.90
CA ASP A 100 -9.37 -5.19 5.06
C ASP A 100 -9.95 -3.80 4.88
N THR A 101 -9.33 -3.00 4.04
CA THR A 101 -9.75 -1.65 3.73
C THR A 101 -9.85 -1.48 2.22
N GLU A 102 -10.58 -0.46 1.80
CA GLU A 102 -10.76 -0.21 0.38
C GLU A 102 -9.45 0.06 -0.33
N ILE A 103 -8.57 0.86 0.28
CA ILE A 103 -7.30 1.17 -0.36
C ILE A 103 -6.44 -0.09 -0.51
N VAL A 104 -6.41 -0.95 0.49
CA VAL A 104 -5.63 -2.18 0.42
C VAL A 104 -6.16 -3.10 -0.68
N ASN A 105 -7.47 -3.24 -0.77
CA ASN A 105 -8.06 -4.06 -1.81
C ASN A 105 -7.76 -3.51 -3.20
N LYS A 106 -7.81 -2.21 -3.37
CA LYS A 106 -7.49 -1.59 -4.65
C LYS A 106 -6.02 -1.74 -5.00
N LEU A 107 -5.14 -1.57 -4.02
CA LEU A 107 -3.70 -1.76 -4.25
C LEU A 107 -3.39 -3.21 -4.64
N HIS A 108 -4.03 -4.16 -3.96
CA HIS A 108 -3.85 -5.57 -4.28
C HIS A 108 -4.21 -5.87 -5.72
N HIS A 109 -5.39 -5.42 -6.15
CA HIS A 109 -5.84 -5.68 -7.51
C HIS A 109 -4.98 -4.95 -8.55
N THR A 110 -4.54 -3.73 -8.22
CA THR A 110 -3.68 -2.97 -9.12
C THR A 110 -2.34 -3.67 -9.33
N ILE A 111 -1.76 -4.18 -8.25
CA ILE A 111 -0.50 -4.91 -8.33
C ILE A 111 -0.66 -6.12 -9.25
N GLU A 112 -1.74 -6.86 -9.09
CA GLU A 112 -1.97 -8.04 -9.92
C GLU A 112 -2.21 -7.67 -11.38
N ASP A 113 -2.93 -6.59 -11.62
CA ASP A 113 -3.17 -6.13 -12.98
C ASP A 113 -1.86 -5.71 -13.66
N ILE A 114 -1.02 -4.96 -12.95
CA ILE A 114 0.25 -4.52 -13.53
C ILE A 114 1.16 -5.71 -13.76
N ALA A 115 1.22 -6.63 -12.82
CA ALA A 115 2.09 -7.80 -12.94
C ALA A 115 1.52 -8.88 -13.85
N ARG A 116 0.26 -8.73 -14.25
CA ARG A 116 -0.45 -9.70 -15.07
C ARG A 116 -0.50 -11.07 -14.42
N ILE A 117 -0.76 -11.07 -13.11
CA ILE A 117 -0.95 -12.31 -12.39
C ILE A 117 -2.37 -12.30 -11.82
N SER A 118 -2.87 -13.49 -11.50
CA SER A 118 -4.19 -13.61 -10.93
C SER A 118 -4.10 -14.13 -9.53
N CYS A 119 -5.10 -13.84 -8.73
CA CYS A 119 -5.18 -14.43 -7.41
C CYS A 119 -5.44 -15.92 -7.58
N PRO A 120 -4.70 -16.78 -6.88
CA PRO A 120 -4.97 -18.20 -6.95
C PRO A 120 -6.34 -18.51 -6.33
N PRO A 121 -7.00 -19.58 -6.77
CA PRO A 121 -8.25 -19.97 -6.14
C PRO A 121 -7.96 -20.48 -4.73
N ASP A 122 -8.90 -20.30 -3.85
CA ASP A 122 -8.74 -20.75 -2.47
C ASP A 122 -8.85 -22.23 -2.30
#